data_70665dabebc92a8d835380a3dd2342f7
#
_entry.id   70665dabebc92a8d835380a3dd2342f7
#
_cell.length_a   1.000
_cell.length_b   1.000
_cell.length_c   1.000
_cell.angle_alpha   90.00
_cell.angle_beta   90.00
_cell.angle_gamma   90.00
#
_symmetry.space_group_name_H-M   'P 1'
#
loop_
_entity.id
_entity.type
_entity.pdbx_description
1 polymer ?
#
loop_
_entity_poly.entity_id
_entity_poly.type
_entity_poly.pdbx_seq_one_letter_code
_entity_poly.pdbx_strand_id
1 'polypeptide(L)'
;MNKGWIHWSRDGRRIVPETLTFEMWPDVSEFPEKERYAAPGFTDAEGRQSYLFSSDDAATVRRHFEWMRTYGIDGVWLQHFVVDLPGGPAASRYESRMRTLGHVRAAARETGRAWALAYDISGMPADRIYETLTRDWKKFVDDGVAADPRYIHEGGKPAVEVWGFYYKNQGNAMTPELGNKIIDFFKAPGPYQAFVVGGGDWDWRRNPDLEWQKMYRHFDAYSPWNVGNISKDGAGDMHAATSYWAEDRAECEKAGMLWLPVAYPGFSWDNLQRKPAGSTNIPRRGGKFLWEQFQALSKLGVNSVCVAMFDEVDEGTAIFKVSNTPPMQAHFVTYEGLPSDWYLRLVGEGTRLLRQKQEVPAEIPIKP
;
A
#
# COMPACT_ATOMS: atom_id res chain seq x y z
N MET A 1 -19.61 -16.19 7.05
CA MET A 1 -18.24 -15.93 6.55
C MET A 1 -17.31 -15.92 7.74
N ASN A 2 -16.25 -16.68 7.74
CA ASN A 2 -15.30 -16.66 8.86
C ASN A 2 -14.48 -15.36 8.80
N LYS A 3 -14.69 -14.45 9.75
CA LYS A 3 -14.04 -13.12 9.79
C LYS A 3 -12.50 -13.17 9.72
N GLY A 4 -11.90 -14.29 10.15
CA GLY A 4 -10.46 -14.50 10.15
C GLY A 4 -9.81 -14.58 8.77
N TRP A 5 -10.58 -14.71 7.70
CA TRP A 5 -10.07 -14.99 6.35
C TRP A 5 -10.13 -13.81 5.37
N ILE A 6 -10.67 -12.65 5.78
CA ILE A 6 -10.96 -11.54 4.85
C ILE A 6 -9.70 -11.00 4.19
N HIS A 7 -8.60 -10.93 4.91
CA HIS A 7 -7.31 -10.47 4.38
C HIS A 7 -6.61 -11.52 3.50
N TRP A 8 -6.82 -12.81 3.80
CA TRP A 8 -6.05 -13.92 3.25
C TRP A 8 -6.77 -14.67 2.12
N SER A 9 -7.97 -14.29 1.80
CA SER A 9 -8.75 -14.92 0.75
C SER A 9 -9.46 -13.86 -0.09
N ARG A 10 -9.04 -13.72 -1.32
CA ARG A 10 -9.52 -12.71 -2.26
C ARG A 10 -11.03 -12.74 -2.48
N ASP A 11 -11.64 -13.92 -2.45
CA ASP A 11 -13.06 -14.12 -2.71
C ASP A 11 -13.84 -14.72 -1.52
N GLY A 12 -13.23 -14.74 -0.34
CA GLY A 12 -13.81 -15.28 0.89
C GLY A 12 -13.91 -16.81 0.91
N ARG A 13 -13.25 -17.50 -0.02
CA ARG A 13 -13.17 -18.96 -0.03
C ARG A 13 -12.32 -19.49 1.12
N ARG A 14 -12.43 -20.79 1.34
CA ARG A 14 -11.57 -21.49 2.29
C ARG A 14 -10.12 -21.39 1.84
N ILE A 15 -9.19 -21.06 2.75
CA ILE A 15 -7.76 -21.08 2.47
C ILE A 15 -7.28 -22.53 2.52
N VAL A 16 -6.89 -23.03 1.37
CA VAL A 16 -6.24 -24.33 1.15
C VAL A 16 -5.17 -24.15 0.08
N PRO A 17 -4.18 -25.04 -0.02
CA PRO A 17 -3.09 -24.89 -1.00
C PRO A 17 -3.56 -24.63 -2.43
N GLU A 18 -4.66 -25.26 -2.85
CA GLU A 18 -5.20 -25.15 -4.22
C GLU A 18 -5.85 -23.79 -4.53
N THR A 19 -6.23 -23.03 -3.51
CA THR A 19 -6.90 -21.72 -3.65
C THR A 19 -6.07 -20.56 -3.10
N LEU A 20 -4.84 -20.83 -2.68
CA LEU A 20 -3.92 -19.83 -2.15
C LEU A 20 -3.65 -18.74 -3.21
N THR A 21 -3.66 -17.46 -2.78
CA THR A 21 -3.32 -16.33 -3.64
C THR A 21 -2.12 -15.54 -3.14
N PHE A 22 -1.81 -15.63 -1.85
CA PHE A 22 -0.79 -14.80 -1.23
C PHE A 22 0.62 -15.45 -1.23
N GLU A 23 1.62 -14.58 -1.27
CA GLU A 23 3.03 -14.92 -1.44
C GLU A 23 3.80 -15.00 -0.11
N MET A 24 3.27 -14.45 0.98
CA MET A 24 4.01 -14.28 2.23
C MET A 24 3.19 -14.77 3.42
N TRP A 25 3.83 -15.58 4.29
CA TRP A 25 3.19 -16.10 5.50
C TRP A 25 3.57 -15.22 6.71
N PRO A 26 2.60 -14.76 7.54
CA PRO A 26 2.88 -13.87 8.66
C PRO A 26 3.64 -14.59 9.79
N ASP A 27 4.50 -13.88 10.47
CA ASP A 27 5.00 -14.30 11.77
C ASP A 27 3.97 -13.94 12.85
N VAL A 28 3.29 -14.95 13.37
CA VAL A 28 2.27 -14.79 14.42
C VAL A 28 2.80 -15.12 15.83
N SER A 29 4.12 -15.17 16.02
CA SER A 29 4.73 -15.49 17.31
C SER A 29 4.33 -14.53 18.44
N GLU A 30 4.13 -13.24 18.12
CA GLU A 30 3.68 -12.22 19.07
C GLU A 30 2.15 -12.17 19.26
N PHE A 31 1.40 -13.00 18.56
CA PHE A 31 -0.06 -13.05 18.69
C PHE A 31 -0.47 -14.07 19.75
N PRO A 32 -1.28 -13.70 20.75
CA PRO A 32 -1.89 -14.65 21.66
C PRO A 32 -2.73 -15.68 20.90
N GLU A 33 -2.95 -16.86 21.48
CA GLU A 33 -3.70 -17.96 20.84
C GLU A 33 -5.08 -17.51 20.32
N LYS A 34 -5.80 -16.71 21.11
CA LYS A 34 -7.13 -16.18 20.75
C LYS A 34 -7.15 -15.24 19.51
N GLU A 35 -5.99 -14.73 19.10
CA GLU A 35 -5.81 -13.85 17.95
C GLU A 35 -5.23 -14.60 16.74
N ARG A 36 -4.97 -15.90 16.87
CA ARG A 36 -4.47 -16.76 15.81
C ARG A 36 -5.60 -17.57 15.20
N TYR A 37 -5.69 -17.53 13.90
CA TYR A 37 -6.72 -18.24 13.14
C TYR A 37 -6.10 -19.41 12.41
N ALA A 38 -6.49 -20.64 12.77
CA ALA A 38 -5.98 -21.86 12.13
C ALA A 38 -6.20 -21.82 10.61
N ALA A 39 -5.19 -22.15 9.83
CA ALA A 39 -5.25 -22.28 8.38
C ALA A 39 -5.35 -23.76 7.98
N PRO A 40 -6.55 -24.36 7.84
CA PRO A 40 -6.71 -25.78 7.59
C PRO A 40 -6.00 -26.21 6.31
N GLY A 41 -5.23 -27.30 6.39
CA GLY A 41 -4.43 -27.79 5.27
C GLY A 41 -3.03 -27.22 5.21
N PHE A 42 -2.66 -26.32 6.11
CA PHE A 42 -1.31 -25.81 6.25
C PHE A 42 -0.68 -26.22 7.59
N THR A 43 0.49 -26.82 7.50
CA THR A 43 1.29 -27.25 8.64
C THR A 43 2.74 -26.79 8.47
N ASP A 44 3.43 -26.59 9.59
CA ASP A 44 4.88 -26.36 9.58
C ASP A 44 5.67 -27.64 9.27
N ALA A 45 6.99 -27.56 9.31
CA ALA A 45 7.88 -28.69 9.02
C ALA A 45 7.73 -29.87 10.01
N GLU A 46 7.24 -29.59 11.23
CA GLU A 46 6.98 -30.58 12.27
C GLU A 46 5.55 -31.16 12.22
N GLY A 47 4.74 -30.76 11.22
CA GLY A 47 3.36 -31.22 11.05
C GLY A 47 2.36 -30.51 11.98
N ARG A 48 2.75 -29.44 12.68
CA ARG A 48 1.86 -28.67 13.56
C ARG A 48 1.02 -27.70 12.75
N GLN A 49 -0.21 -27.44 13.19
CA GLN A 49 -1.13 -26.49 12.56
C GLN A 49 -0.50 -25.10 12.42
N SER A 50 -0.55 -24.55 11.24
CA SER A 50 -0.13 -23.18 10.95
C SER A 50 -1.28 -22.18 11.11
N TYR A 51 -0.96 -20.92 11.43
CA TYR A 51 -1.91 -19.89 11.79
C TYR A 51 -1.68 -18.61 11.00
N LEU A 52 -2.77 -17.87 10.83
CA LEU A 52 -2.82 -16.52 10.28
C LEU A 52 -3.43 -15.57 11.34
N PHE A 53 -3.39 -14.28 11.09
CA PHE A 53 -4.15 -13.28 11.86
C PHE A 53 -5.43 -12.86 11.11
N SER A 54 -6.25 -12.00 11.71
CA SER A 54 -7.40 -11.36 11.05
C SER A 54 -7.25 -9.85 11.02
N SER A 55 -7.36 -9.25 9.84
CA SER A 55 -7.42 -7.77 9.68
C SER A 55 -8.74 -7.17 10.22
N ASP A 56 -9.76 -7.98 10.46
CA ASP A 56 -11.03 -7.59 11.09
C ASP A 56 -10.98 -7.66 12.62
N ASP A 57 -9.79 -7.88 13.18
CA ASP A 57 -9.56 -7.95 14.63
C ASP A 57 -8.89 -6.66 15.13
N ALA A 58 -9.53 -5.97 16.07
CA ALA A 58 -9.01 -4.74 16.66
C ALA A 58 -7.62 -4.91 17.29
N ALA A 59 -7.34 -6.08 17.90
CA ALA A 59 -6.05 -6.35 18.52
C ALA A 59 -4.94 -6.51 17.48
N THR A 60 -5.24 -7.11 16.32
CA THR A 60 -4.31 -7.19 15.19
C THR A 60 -3.96 -5.81 14.67
N VAL A 61 -4.97 -4.98 14.39
CA VAL A 61 -4.75 -3.61 13.88
C VAL A 61 -3.96 -2.78 14.89
N ARG A 62 -4.30 -2.85 16.17
CA ARG A 62 -3.54 -2.17 17.24
C ARG A 62 -2.07 -2.62 17.25
N ARG A 63 -1.78 -3.92 17.15
CA ARG A 63 -0.42 -4.48 17.08
C ARG A 63 0.35 -3.95 15.88
N HIS A 64 -0.26 -3.87 14.72
CA HIS A 64 0.36 -3.29 13.52
C HIS A 64 0.75 -1.83 13.75
N PHE A 65 -0.11 -1.04 14.37
CA PHE A 65 0.18 0.36 14.71
C PHE A 65 1.23 0.49 15.83
N GLU A 66 1.29 -0.44 16.77
CA GLU A 66 2.39 -0.54 17.76
C GLU A 66 3.73 -0.84 17.08
N TRP A 67 3.76 -1.73 16.07
CA TRP A 67 4.95 -1.94 15.26
C TRP A 67 5.35 -0.66 14.52
N MET A 68 4.42 0.03 13.87
CA MET A 68 4.71 1.30 13.22
C MET A 68 5.32 2.32 14.18
N ARG A 69 4.77 2.43 15.39
CA ARG A 69 5.34 3.30 16.43
C ARG A 69 6.74 2.87 16.82
N THR A 70 6.94 1.60 17.08
CA THR A 70 8.21 1.03 17.55
C THR A 70 9.32 1.20 16.53
N TYR A 71 9.00 1.00 15.25
CA TYR A 71 9.96 1.07 14.15
C TYR A 71 10.00 2.43 13.45
N GLY A 72 9.26 3.45 13.93
CA GLY A 72 9.35 4.81 13.42
C GLY A 72 8.63 5.06 12.08
N ILE A 73 7.63 4.25 11.74
CA ILE A 73 6.73 4.47 10.59
C ILE A 73 5.67 5.49 11.04
N ASP A 74 5.46 6.55 10.25
CA ASP A 74 4.65 7.71 10.67
C ASP A 74 3.16 7.44 10.60
N GLY A 75 2.70 6.63 9.65
CA GLY A 75 1.28 6.33 9.47
C GLY A 75 1.00 5.54 8.22
N VAL A 76 -0.28 5.49 7.82
CA VAL A 76 -0.75 4.69 6.68
C VAL A 76 -1.71 5.46 5.78
N TRP A 77 -1.65 5.15 4.49
CA TRP A 77 -2.76 5.26 3.57
C TRP A 77 -3.61 3.99 3.70
N LEU A 78 -4.83 4.15 4.24
CA LEU A 78 -5.77 3.03 4.37
C LEU A 78 -6.49 2.82 3.03
N GLN A 79 -6.14 1.74 2.33
CA GLN A 79 -6.74 1.42 1.05
C GLN A 79 -8.22 1.07 1.19
N HIS A 80 -9.05 1.75 0.40
CA HIS A 80 -10.49 1.66 0.41
C HIS A 80 -11.03 1.45 -1.00
N PHE A 81 -11.28 0.20 -1.34
CA PHE A 81 -11.74 -0.16 -2.69
C PHE A 81 -13.14 0.39 -2.96
N VAL A 82 -13.29 1.17 -4.02
CA VAL A 82 -14.60 1.73 -4.42
C VAL A 82 -15.60 0.64 -4.79
N VAL A 83 -15.13 -0.50 -5.27
CA VAL A 83 -15.97 -1.68 -5.52
C VAL A 83 -16.62 -2.27 -4.27
N ASP A 84 -16.05 -2.05 -3.08
CA ASP A 84 -16.56 -2.54 -1.80
C ASP A 84 -17.60 -1.58 -1.18
N LEU A 85 -17.77 -0.37 -1.72
CA LEU A 85 -18.70 0.65 -1.22
C LEU A 85 -20.16 0.34 -1.59
N PRO A 86 -21.16 0.90 -0.88
CA PRO A 86 -22.56 0.76 -1.24
C PRO A 86 -22.84 1.20 -2.68
N GLY A 87 -23.37 0.29 -3.49
CA GLY A 87 -23.56 0.47 -4.94
C GLY A 87 -22.42 -0.12 -5.79
N GLY A 88 -21.32 -0.53 -5.19
CA GLY A 88 -20.26 -1.28 -5.87
C GLY A 88 -20.57 -2.77 -6.01
N PRO A 89 -19.89 -3.46 -6.93
CA PRO A 89 -20.12 -4.89 -7.20
C PRO A 89 -19.73 -5.81 -6.04
N ALA A 90 -18.86 -5.36 -5.11
CA ALA A 90 -18.42 -6.12 -3.95
C ALA A 90 -18.89 -5.51 -2.60
N ALA A 91 -20.02 -4.78 -2.61
CA ALA A 91 -20.57 -4.08 -1.45
C ALA A 91 -20.86 -5.00 -0.24
N SER A 92 -20.90 -6.31 -0.40
CA SER A 92 -20.99 -7.27 0.72
C SER A 92 -19.80 -7.19 1.68
N ARG A 93 -18.69 -6.57 1.28
CA ARG A 93 -17.49 -6.38 2.11
C ARG A 93 -17.52 -5.07 2.91
N TYR A 94 -18.45 -4.16 2.61
CA TYR A 94 -18.50 -2.82 3.19
C TYR A 94 -18.43 -2.80 4.71
N GLU A 95 -19.28 -3.59 5.38
CA GLU A 95 -19.33 -3.65 6.84
C GLU A 95 -18.00 -4.06 7.48
N SER A 96 -17.29 -4.99 6.86
CA SER A 96 -15.95 -5.39 7.31
C SER A 96 -14.95 -4.25 7.14
N ARG A 97 -14.98 -3.54 5.99
CA ARG A 97 -14.11 -2.38 5.75
C ARG A 97 -14.36 -1.27 6.76
N MET A 98 -15.61 -0.99 7.11
CA MET A 98 -15.97 0.02 8.12
C MET A 98 -15.50 -0.38 9.52
N ARG A 99 -15.58 -1.67 9.91
CA ARG A 99 -14.98 -2.12 11.17
C ARG A 99 -13.48 -1.93 11.20
N THR A 100 -12.77 -2.32 10.13
CA THR A 100 -11.31 -2.10 10.00
C THR A 100 -10.96 -0.62 10.10
N LEU A 101 -11.70 0.27 9.43
CA LEU A 101 -11.53 1.72 9.54
C LEU A 101 -11.70 2.20 10.99
N GLY A 102 -12.70 1.69 11.71
CA GLY A 102 -12.89 1.98 13.12
C GLY A 102 -11.69 1.55 13.98
N HIS A 103 -11.12 0.37 13.70
CA HIS A 103 -9.94 -0.14 14.40
C HIS A 103 -8.69 0.69 14.08
N VAL A 104 -8.50 1.10 12.82
CA VAL A 104 -7.40 2.00 12.41
C VAL A 104 -7.46 3.32 13.14
N ARG A 105 -8.63 3.96 13.23
CA ARG A 105 -8.82 5.22 13.98
C ARG A 105 -8.44 5.06 15.46
N ALA A 106 -8.92 3.99 16.10
CA ALA A 106 -8.61 3.72 17.50
C ALA A 106 -7.10 3.49 17.69
N ALA A 107 -6.50 2.62 16.89
CA ALA A 107 -5.08 2.29 16.97
C ALA A 107 -4.19 3.52 16.66
N ALA A 108 -4.54 4.35 15.69
CA ALA A 108 -3.82 5.58 15.37
C ALA A 108 -3.82 6.56 16.56
N ARG A 109 -4.96 6.72 17.25
CA ARG A 109 -5.06 7.55 18.47
C ARG A 109 -4.20 7.03 19.61
N GLU A 110 -4.25 5.71 19.88
CA GLU A 110 -3.50 5.07 20.95
C GLU A 110 -1.98 5.16 20.73
N THR A 111 -1.53 4.99 19.48
CA THR A 111 -0.10 4.91 19.16
C THR A 111 0.51 6.24 18.72
N GLY A 112 -0.32 7.25 18.48
CA GLY A 112 0.12 8.54 17.95
C GLY A 112 0.54 8.51 16.48
N ARG A 113 0.12 7.47 15.72
CA ARG A 113 0.39 7.38 14.28
C ARG A 113 -0.68 8.13 13.50
N ALA A 114 -0.34 8.51 12.26
CA ALA A 114 -1.26 9.19 11.36
C ALA A 114 -1.94 8.19 10.41
N TRP A 115 -3.02 8.60 9.77
CA TRP A 115 -3.69 7.82 8.75
C TRP A 115 -4.50 8.70 7.81
N ALA A 116 -4.72 8.24 6.58
CA ALA A 116 -5.64 8.86 5.63
C ALA A 116 -6.26 7.79 4.73
N LEU A 117 -7.34 8.12 4.03
CA LEU A 117 -7.94 7.22 3.05
C LEU A 117 -7.18 7.26 1.71
N ALA A 118 -7.04 6.08 1.11
CA ALA A 118 -6.65 5.88 -0.28
C ALA A 118 -7.77 5.12 -1.01
N TYR A 119 -8.57 5.81 -1.80
CA TYR A 119 -9.58 5.17 -2.63
C TYR A 119 -8.92 4.46 -3.81
N ASP A 120 -9.22 3.18 -3.98
CA ASP A 120 -8.84 2.41 -5.15
C ASP A 120 -10.06 2.24 -6.06
N ILE A 121 -10.01 2.83 -7.25
CA ILE A 121 -11.12 2.81 -8.22
C ILE A 121 -11.08 1.60 -9.15
N SER A 122 -10.11 0.70 -9.00
CA SER A 122 -9.94 -0.48 -9.85
C SER A 122 -11.15 -1.40 -9.80
N GLY A 123 -11.54 -1.91 -10.96
CA GLY A 123 -12.68 -2.82 -11.10
C GLY A 123 -14.06 -2.18 -10.94
N MET A 124 -14.13 -0.88 -10.60
CA MET A 124 -15.40 -0.16 -10.56
C MET A 124 -15.79 0.31 -11.97
N PRO A 125 -17.04 0.07 -12.44
CA PRO A 125 -17.52 0.62 -13.71
C PRO A 125 -17.40 2.15 -13.74
N ALA A 126 -16.88 2.70 -14.84
CA ALA A 126 -16.55 4.12 -14.97
C ALA A 126 -17.74 5.04 -14.69
N ASP A 127 -18.94 4.67 -15.16
CA ASP A 127 -20.20 5.41 -14.96
C ASP A 127 -20.64 5.49 -13.49
N ARG A 128 -20.09 4.68 -12.60
CA ARG A 128 -20.41 4.63 -11.18
C ARG A 128 -19.32 5.19 -10.26
N ILE A 129 -18.09 5.34 -10.75
CA ILE A 129 -16.95 5.77 -9.92
C ILE A 129 -17.27 7.08 -9.20
N TYR A 130 -17.62 8.11 -9.95
CA TYR A 130 -17.83 9.46 -9.41
C TYR A 130 -18.89 9.51 -8.32
N GLU A 131 -20.07 8.95 -8.58
CA GLU A 131 -21.19 9.00 -7.62
C GLU A 131 -20.88 8.19 -6.38
N THR A 132 -20.29 7.00 -6.54
CA THR A 132 -20.00 6.11 -5.40
C THR A 132 -18.92 6.70 -4.51
N LEU A 133 -17.81 7.16 -5.09
CA LEU A 133 -16.70 7.75 -4.36
C LEU A 133 -17.11 9.04 -3.64
N THR A 134 -17.77 9.97 -4.36
CA THR A 134 -18.14 11.26 -3.78
C THR A 134 -19.21 11.14 -2.69
N ARG A 135 -20.14 10.19 -2.82
CA ARG A 135 -21.12 9.89 -1.78
C ARG A 135 -20.46 9.35 -0.50
N ASP A 136 -19.49 8.45 -0.65
CA ASP A 136 -18.75 7.90 0.48
C ASP A 136 -17.91 8.99 1.17
N TRP A 137 -17.16 9.80 0.40
CA TRP A 137 -16.40 10.92 0.95
C TRP A 137 -17.27 11.92 1.70
N LYS A 138 -18.42 12.29 1.15
CA LYS A 138 -19.38 13.17 1.84
C LYS A 138 -19.78 12.60 3.18
N LYS A 139 -20.21 11.32 3.19
CA LYS A 139 -20.54 10.62 4.43
C LYS A 139 -19.38 10.61 5.41
N PHE A 140 -18.17 10.34 4.94
CA PHE A 140 -16.96 10.32 5.76
C PHE A 140 -16.69 11.67 6.45
N VAL A 141 -16.88 12.77 5.73
CA VAL A 141 -16.77 14.13 6.28
C VAL A 141 -17.92 14.45 7.23
N ASP A 142 -19.16 14.17 6.84
CA ASP A 142 -20.37 14.44 7.64
C ASP A 142 -20.38 13.67 8.96
N ASP A 143 -19.84 12.45 8.98
CA ASP A 143 -19.64 11.64 10.19
C ASP A 143 -18.47 12.13 11.06
N GLY A 144 -17.79 13.22 10.68
CA GLY A 144 -16.67 13.81 11.41
C GLY A 144 -15.39 12.95 11.38
N VAL A 145 -15.27 12.01 10.45
CA VAL A 145 -14.11 11.12 10.39
C VAL A 145 -12.88 11.86 9.86
N ALA A 146 -13.07 12.74 8.88
CA ALA A 146 -11.99 13.60 8.35
C ALA A 146 -11.44 14.61 9.39
N ALA A 147 -12.21 14.92 10.44
CA ALA A 147 -11.78 15.78 11.54
C ALA A 147 -11.05 15.02 12.67
N ASP A 148 -10.77 13.72 12.48
CA ASP A 148 -9.99 12.94 13.46
C ASP A 148 -8.61 13.58 13.67
N PRO A 149 -8.14 13.80 14.92
CA PRO A 149 -6.84 14.41 15.18
C PRO A 149 -5.62 13.67 14.61
N ARG A 150 -5.80 12.41 14.23
CA ARG A 150 -4.76 11.59 13.59
C ARG A 150 -4.93 11.46 12.08
N TYR A 151 -6.01 12.03 11.52
CA TYR A 151 -6.17 12.08 10.08
C TYR A 151 -5.16 13.05 9.46
N ILE A 152 -4.54 12.67 8.35
CA ILE A 152 -3.53 13.50 7.67
C ILE A 152 -4.21 14.70 7.03
N HIS A 153 -3.64 15.88 7.29
CA HIS A 153 -4.03 17.14 6.66
C HIS A 153 -2.82 17.79 6.00
N GLU A 154 -3.04 18.41 4.85
CA GLU A 154 -2.06 19.23 4.16
C GLU A 154 -2.67 20.58 3.81
N GLY A 155 -1.97 21.67 4.17
CA GLY A 155 -2.51 23.02 4.00
C GLY A 155 -3.86 23.27 4.69
N GLY A 156 -4.12 22.59 5.82
CA GLY A 156 -5.38 22.67 6.56
C GLY A 156 -6.55 21.87 5.96
N LYS A 157 -6.33 21.12 4.87
CA LYS A 157 -7.34 20.29 4.22
C LYS A 157 -7.08 18.82 4.54
N PRO A 158 -8.13 17.99 4.76
CA PRO A 158 -7.94 16.55 4.90
C PRO A 158 -7.35 15.98 3.61
N ALA A 159 -6.32 15.14 3.72
CA ALA A 159 -5.69 14.50 2.59
C ALA A 159 -6.48 13.25 2.16
N VAL A 160 -6.62 13.03 0.86
CA VAL A 160 -7.21 11.83 0.28
C VAL A 160 -6.43 11.41 -0.95
N GLU A 161 -6.06 10.14 -1.02
CA GLU A 161 -5.52 9.58 -2.25
C GLU A 161 -6.65 8.97 -3.08
N VAL A 162 -6.58 9.14 -4.39
CA VAL A 162 -7.39 8.37 -5.35
C VAL A 162 -6.43 7.68 -6.30
N TRP A 163 -6.39 6.36 -6.20
CA TRP A 163 -5.52 5.51 -6.98
C TRP A 163 -6.29 4.80 -8.11
N GLY A 164 -5.62 4.63 -9.26
CA GLY A 164 -6.19 3.91 -10.41
C GLY A 164 -6.30 4.76 -11.69
N PHE A 165 -5.61 5.91 -11.76
CA PHE A 165 -5.56 6.74 -12.95
C PHE A 165 -4.51 6.23 -13.94
N TYR A 166 -4.90 5.21 -14.71
CA TYR A 166 -4.05 4.60 -15.73
C TYR A 166 -4.55 4.88 -17.14
N TYR A 167 -3.64 5.30 -17.99
CA TYR A 167 -3.87 5.40 -19.43
C TYR A 167 -4.01 4.00 -20.04
N LYS A 168 -5.06 3.77 -20.84
CA LYS A 168 -5.36 2.46 -21.45
C LYS A 168 -5.52 1.31 -20.45
N ASN A 169 -6.01 1.58 -19.31
CA ASN A 169 -6.20 0.51 -18.33
C ASN A 169 -7.54 -0.21 -18.51
N GLN A 170 -7.40 -1.44 -18.49
CA GLN A 170 -7.35 -2.54 -17.59
C GLN A 170 -8.58 -2.63 -16.67
N GLY A 171 -9.79 -2.45 -17.22
CA GLY A 171 -10.99 -2.82 -16.48
C GLY A 171 -11.87 -1.69 -15.94
N ASN A 172 -11.42 -0.47 -15.91
CA ASN A 172 -12.28 0.70 -15.79
C ASN A 172 -11.94 1.69 -16.92
N ALA A 173 -12.87 2.04 -17.75
CA ALA A 173 -12.67 2.96 -18.86
C ALA A 173 -12.48 4.40 -18.32
N MET A 174 -11.39 4.66 -17.57
CA MET A 174 -11.02 5.99 -17.10
C MET A 174 -10.76 6.91 -18.28
N THR A 175 -11.24 8.15 -18.19
CA THR A 175 -10.96 9.21 -19.15
C THR A 175 -10.47 10.45 -18.42
N PRO A 176 -9.76 11.36 -19.11
CA PRO A 176 -9.36 12.63 -18.51
C PRO A 176 -10.53 13.47 -18.00
N GLU A 177 -11.69 13.41 -18.66
CA GLU A 177 -12.90 14.12 -18.23
C GLU A 177 -13.42 13.59 -16.90
N LEU A 178 -13.50 12.27 -16.75
CA LEU A 178 -13.91 11.65 -15.49
C LEU A 178 -12.87 11.94 -14.40
N GLY A 179 -11.58 11.84 -14.72
CA GLY A 179 -10.48 12.18 -13.81
C GLY A 179 -10.58 13.62 -13.32
N ASN A 180 -10.72 14.58 -14.22
CA ASN A 180 -10.90 15.99 -13.87
C ASN A 180 -12.16 16.22 -13.02
N LYS A 181 -13.27 15.57 -13.34
CA LYS A 181 -14.52 15.68 -12.56
C LYS A 181 -14.33 15.21 -11.11
N ILE A 182 -13.56 14.14 -10.90
CA ILE A 182 -13.22 13.65 -9.56
C ILE A 182 -12.32 14.65 -8.84
N ILE A 183 -11.27 15.13 -9.50
CA ILE A 183 -10.31 16.09 -8.92
C ILE A 183 -11.03 17.39 -8.55
N ASP A 184 -11.85 17.92 -9.45
CA ASP A 184 -12.63 19.15 -9.23
C ASP A 184 -13.56 19.05 -8.02
N PHE A 185 -14.17 17.87 -7.80
CA PHE A 185 -15.00 17.64 -6.61
C PHE A 185 -14.20 17.84 -5.32
N PHE A 186 -13.00 17.27 -5.24
CA PHE A 186 -12.16 17.41 -4.05
C PHE A 186 -11.56 18.81 -3.90
N LYS A 187 -11.27 19.49 -5.00
CA LYS A 187 -10.66 20.83 -4.98
C LYS A 187 -11.70 21.95 -4.83
N ALA A 188 -12.97 21.67 -5.10
CA ALA A 188 -14.04 22.67 -4.98
C ALA A 188 -14.13 23.23 -3.55
N PRO A 189 -14.18 24.57 -3.37
CA PRO A 189 -14.36 25.17 -2.05
C PRO A 189 -15.67 24.69 -1.41
N GLY A 190 -15.60 24.30 -0.14
CA GLY A 190 -16.77 23.82 0.59
C GLY A 190 -16.41 22.79 1.66
N PRO A 191 -17.43 22.20 2.32
CA PRO A 191 -17.21 21.28 3.44
C PRO A 191 -16.52 19.98 3.04
N TYR A 192 -16.55 19.60 1.77
CA TYR A 192 -15.99 18.36 1.26
C TYR A 192 -14.64 18.56 0.56
N GLN A 193 -14.09 19.78 0.63
CA GLN A 193 -12.80 20.07 0.05
C GLN A 193 -11.70 19.21 0.70
N ALA A 194 -10.77 18.71 -0.12
CA ALA A 194 -9.64 17.92 0.33
C ALA A 194 -8.35 18.33 -0.39
N PHE A 195 -7.22 17.93 0.17
CA PHE A 195 -5.95 17.87 -0.52
C PHE A 195 -5.90 16.52 -1.27
N VAL A 196 -6.00 16.56 -2.60
CA VAL A 196 -6.16 15.34 -3.40
C VAL A 196 -4.83 14.87 -3.98
N VAL A 197 -4.48 13.62 -3.64
CA VAL A 197 -3.31 12.90 -4.18
C VAL A 197 -3.79 11.98 -5.29
N GLY A 198 -3.22 12.06 -6.47
CA GLY A 198 -3.46 11.12 -7.55
C GLY A 198 -2.46 9.97 -7.53
N GLY A 199 -2.94 8.73 -7.69
CA GLY A 199 -2.11 7.55 -7.85
C GLY A 199 -2.38 6.82 -9.16
N GLY A 200 -1.33 6.38 -9.85
CA GLY A 200 -1.48 5.69 -11.11
C GLY A 200 -0.17 5.53 -11.90
N ASP A 201 -0.22 5.76 -13.20
CA ASP A 201 0.90 5.55 -14.10
C ASP A 201 2.23 6.15 -13.61
N TRP A 202 3.27 5.31 -13.55
CA TRP A 202 4.63 5.76 -13.25
C TRP A 202 5.22 6.60 -14.40
N ASP A 203 4.75 6.38 -15.65
CA ASP A 203 5.19 7.10 -16.86
C ASP A 203 4.28 8.29 -17.23
N TRP A 204 3.57 8.81 -16.26
CA TRP A 204 2.54 9.86 -16.38
C TRP A 204 2.98 11.11 -17.16
N ARG A 205 4.24 11.54 -17.02
CA ARG A 205 4.79 12.72 -17.69
C ARG A 205 4.90 12.56 -19.20
N ARG A 206 5.16 11.35 -19.66
CA ARG A 206 5.40 10.99 -21.07
C ARG A 206 4.19 10.36 -21.72
N ASN A 207 3.03 10.44 -21.07
CA ASN A 207 1.79 9.94 -21.64
C ASN A 207 1.58 10.56 -23.04
N PRO A 208 1.28 9.77 -24.09
CA PRO A 208 1.11 10.29 -25.46
C PRO A 208 -0.13 11.16 -25.63
N ASP A 209 -1.09 11.10 -24.72
CA ASP A 209 -2.32 11.87 -24.74
C ASP A 209 -2.18 13.13 -23.87
N LEU A 210 -2.30 14.30 -24.49
CA LEU A 210 -2.13 15.60 -23.83
C LEU A 210 -3.22 15.88 -22.78
N GLU A 211 -4.44 15.38 -22.96
CA GLU A 211 -5.51 15.56 -21.97
C GLU A 211 -5.22 14.75 -20.69
N TRP A 212 -4.66 13.55 -20.82
CA TRP A 212 -4.14 12.79 -19.68
C TRP A 212 -3.00 13.52 -18.99
N GLN A 213 -2.05 14.07 -19.74
CA GLN A 213 -0.96 14.85 -19.17
C GLN A 213 -1.46 16.07 -18.37
N LYS A 214 -2.48 16.78 -18.88
CA LYS A 214 -3.11 17.90 -18.16
C LYS A 214 -3.82 17.42 -16.90
N MET A 215 -4.58 16.34 -16.98
CA MET A 215 -5.31 15.76 -15.86
C MET A 215 -4.36 15.35 -14.74
N TYR A 216 -3.23 14.67 -15.03
CA TYR A 216 -2.23 14.33 -14.01
C TYR A 216 -1.66 15.56 -13.28
N ARG A 217 -1.53 16.71 -13.99
CA ARG A 217 -1.03 17.96 -13.41
C ARG A 217 -2.10 18.78 -12.69
N HIS A 218 -3.31 18.27 -12.61
CA HIS A 218 -4.42 18.93 -11.92
C HIS A 218 -4.53 18.52 -10.43
N PHE A 219 -3.91 17.43 -10.01
CA PHE A 219 -3.85 17.01 -8.59
C PHE A 219 -3.08 18.02 -7.71
N ASP A 220 -3.28 17.97 -6.41
CA ASP A 220 -2.45 18.69 -5.43
C ASP A 220 -1.12 17.97 -5.17
N ALA A 221 -1.12 16.64 -5.30
CA ALA A 221 0.07 15.80 -5.29
C ALA A 221 -0.09 14.64 -6.26
N TYR A 222 1.03 14.08 -6.74
CA TYR A 222 0.98 12.86 -7.53
C TYR A 222 1.92 11.79 -6.97
N SER A 223 1.39 10.56 -6.89
CA SER A 223 2.05 9.36 -6.37
C SER A 223 2.17 8.32 -7.49
N PRO A 224 3.23 8.38 -8.32
CA PRO A 224 3.44 7.44 -9.41
C PRO A 224 3.67 6.03 -8.87
N TRP A 225 2.89 5.05 -9.35
CA TRP A 225 2.98 3.68 -8.83
C TRP A 225 4.19 2.94 -9.38
N ASN A 226 5.23 2.83 -8.56
CA ASN A 226 6.50 2.23 -8.97
C ASN A 226 6.61 0.72 -8.73
N VAL A 227 5.63 0.10 -8.06
CA VAL A 227 5.67 -1.35 -7.76
C VAL A 227 5.72 -2.15 -9.06
N GLY A 228 6.66 -3.08 -9.12
CA GLY A 228 6.89 -3.90 -10.31
C GLY A 228 7.77 -3.24 -11.39
N ASN A 229 8.06 -1.94 -11.28
CA ASN A 229 8.91 -1.23 -12.24
C ASN A 229 10.39 -1.44 -11.91
N ILE A 230 11.11 -2.12 -12.80
CA ILE A 230 12.51 -2.50 -12.60
C ILE A 230 13.43 -2.03 -13.72
N SER A 231 14.70 -1.89 -13.38
CA SER A 231 15.82 -1.87 -14.30
C SER A 231 16.75 -3.05 -14.01
N LYS A 232 17.60 -3.41 -14.98
CA LYS A 232 18.64 -4.42 -14.79
C LYS A 232 19.99 -3.79 -15.03
N ASP A 233 20.97 -4.15 -14.21
CA ASP A 233 22.36 -3.76 -14.42
C ASP A 233 23.09 -4.66 -15.42
N GLY A 234 24.38 -4.42 -15.65
CA GLY A 234 25.20 -5.20 -16.56
C GLY A 234 25.43 -6.66 -16.14
N ALA A 235 25.21 -7.01 -14.88
CA ALA A 235 25.25 -8.37 -14.36
C ALA A 235 23.87 -9.08 -14.45
N GLY A 236 22.82 -8.32 -14.75
CA GLY A 236 21.44 -8.81 -14.81
C GLY A 236 20.68 -8.69 -13.50
N ASP A 237 21.28 -8.09 -12.47
CA ASP A 237 20.63 -7.87 -11.19
C ASP A 237 19.48 -6.85 -11.31
N MET A 238 18.36 -7.15 -10.62
CA MET A 238 17.19 -6.30 -10.64
C MET A 238 17.30 -5.19 -9.60
N HIS A 239 17.01 -3.96 -10.02
CA HIS A 239 16.92 -2.76 -9.23
C HIS A 239 15.55 -2.10 -9.47
N ALA A 240 15.02 -1.36 -8.51
CA ALA A 240 13.87 -0.53 -8.77
C ALA A 240 14.22 0.56 -9.80
N ALA A 241 13.35 0.81 -10.75
CA ALA A 241 13.56 1.88 -11.72
C ALA A 241 13.34 3.24 -11.03
N THR A 242 14.40 4.00 -10.86
CA THR A 242 14.40 5.31 -10.18
C THR A 242 15.00 6.43 -11.03
N SER A 243 15.50 6.13 -12.22
CA SER A 243 16.21 7.09 -13.09
C SER A 243 15.35 8.30 -13.51
N TYR A 244 14.03 8.16 -13.54
CA TYR A 244 13.08 9.21 -13.91
C TYR A 244 12.59 10.04 -12.72
N TRP A 245 12.91 9.71 -11.48
CA TRP A 245 12.39 10.35 -10.28
C TRP A 245 12.77 11.82 -10.15
N ALA A 246 13.99 12.18 -10.60
CA ALA A 246 14.42 13.58 -10.61
C ALA A 246 13.53 14.45 -11.51
N GLU A 247 13.19 13.92 -12.68
CA GLU A 247 12.31 14.59 -13.64
C GLU A 247 10.86 14.65 -13.17
N ASP A 248 10.37 13.57 -12.50
CA ASP A 248 9.02 13.55 -11.89
C ASP A 248 8.90 14.64 -10.83
N ARG A 249 9.89 14.73 -9.93
CA ARG A 249 9.93 15.76 -8.90
C ARG A 249 9.93 17.16 -9.52
N ALA A 250 10.82 17.41 -10.48
CA ALA A 250 10.90 18.72 -11.14
C ALA A 250 9.60 19.11 -11.86
N GLU A 251 8.93 18.15 -12.48
CA GLU A 251 7.64 18.39 -13.14
C GLU A 251 6.52 18.68 -12.15
N CYS A 252 6.47 17.95 -11.01
CA CYS A 252 5.53 18.26 -9.94
C CYS A 252 5.77 19.67 -9.38
N GLU A 253 7.02 20.02 -9.05
CA GLU A 253 7.37 21.37 -8.58
C GLU A 253 6.95 22.46 -9.58
N LYS A 254 7.18 22.26 -10.87
CA LYS A 254 6.76 23.17 -11.94
C LYS A 254 5.23 23.31 -12.03
N ALA A 255 4.50 22.24 -11.80
CA ALA A 255 3.05 22.23 -11.78
C ALA A 255 2.43 22.72 -10.45
N GLY A 256 3.24 23.07 -9.46
CA GLY A 256 2.77 23.48 -8.13
C GLY A 256 2.19 22.32 -7.30
N MET A 257 2.61 21.10 -7.60
CA MET A 257 2.18 19.86 -6.95
C MET A 257 3.25 19.33 -6.00
N LEU A 258 2.84 18.57 -4.99
CA LEU A 258 3.76 17.72 -4.26
C LEU A 258 4.02 16.42 -5.06
N TRP A 259 5.25 15.93 -4.99
CA TRP A 259 5.60 14.61 -5.48
C TRP A 259 5.69 13.62 -4.30
N LEU A 260 4.86 12.57 -4.33
CA LEU A 260 4.86 11.50 -3.32
C LEU A 260 5.39 10.21 -3.96
N PRO A 261 6.70 9.93 -3.89
CA PRO A 261 7.28 8.74 -4.48
C PRO A 261 6.82 7.46 -3.80
N VAL A 262 6.73 6.38 -4.57
CA VAL A 262 6.42 5.04 -4.09
C VAL A 262 7.67 4.18 -4.15
N ALA A 263 8.13 3.69 -2.98
CA ALA A 263 9.19 2.70 -2.87
C ALA A 263 8.60 1.35 -2.46
N TYR A 264 9.25 0.24 -2.83
CA TYR A 264 8.76 -1.10 -2.52
C TYR A 264 9.92 -2.08 -2.27
N PRO A 265 9.71 -3.13 -1.44
CA PRO A 265 10.81 -3.98 -0.96
C PRO A 265 11.20 -5.11 -1.92
N GLY A 266 10.37 -5.46 -2.84
CA GLY A 266 10.41 -6.58 -3.76
C GLY A 266 9.00 -6.97 -4.17
N PHE A 267 8.82 -8.03 -4.95
CA PHE A 267 7.53 -8.38 -5.53
C PHE A 267 7.45 -9.87 -5.89
N SER A 268 6.27 -10.48 -5.80
CA SER A 268 5.95 -11.79 -6.36
C SER A 268 4.44 -11.94 -6.58
N TRP A 269 4.07 -12.59 -7.68
CA TRP A 269 2.69 -12.89 -8.07
C TRP A 269 2.48 -14.36 -8.39
N ASP A 270 3.36 -15.23 -7.99
CA ASP A 270 3.35 -16.63 -8.45
C ASP A 270 2.09 -17.35 -8.01
N ASN A 271 1.72 -17.28 -6.72
CA ASN A 271 0.50 -17.91 -6.21
C ASN A 271 -0.76 -17.24 -6.78
N LEU A 272 -0.81 -15.89 -6.81
CA LEU A 272 -1.95 -15.15 -7.35
C LEU A 272 -2.22 -15.49 -8.83
N GLN A 273 -1.15 -15.63 -9.63
CA GLN A 273 -1.21 -15.92 -11.06
C GLN A 273 -1.16 -17.42 -11.37
N ARG A 274 -1.04 -18.28 -10.34
CA ARG A 274 -0.87 -19.74 -10.46
C ARG A 274 0.31 -20.11 -11.37
N LYS A 275 1.45 -19.43 -11.17
CA LYS A 275 2.69 -19.65 -11.90
C LYS A 275 3.67 -20.47 -11.07
N PRO A 276 4.66 -21.12 -11.72
CA PRO A 276 5.75 -21.76 -10.99
C PRO A 276 6.49 -20.79 -10.07
N ALA A 277 6.97 -21.29 -8.95
CA ALA A 277 7.76 -20.52 -7.99
C ALA A 277 8.93 -19.75 -8.64
N GLY A 278 9.08 -18.50 -8.33
CA GLY A 278 10.14 -17.61 -8.84
C GLY A 278 9.87 -17.00 -10.22
N SER A 279 8.72 -17.32 -10.86
CA SER A 279 8.41 -16.84 -12.22
C SER A 279 8.22 -15.34 -12.33
N THR A 280 7.70 -14.71 -11.28
CA THR A 280 7.39 -13.28 -11.24
C THR A 280 8.20 -12.53 -10.18
N ASN A 281 9.15 -13.19 -9.54
CA ASN A 281 9.86 -12.66 -8.40
C ASN A 281 10.78 -11.49 -8.76
N ILE A 282 10.62 -10.38 -8.05
CA ILE A 282 11.58 -9.29 -7.96
C ILE A 282 12.27 -9.45 -6.60
N PRO A 283 13.53 -9.88 -6.56
CA PRO A 283 14.18 -10.28 -5.32
C PRO A 283 14.42 -9.10 -4.37
N ARG A 284 14.20 -9.32 -3.10
CA ARG A 284 14.39 -8.33 -2.04
C ARG A 284 15.87 -8.03 -1.75
N ARG A 285 16.76 -8.95 -2.13
CA ARG A 285 18.24 -8.82 -2.01
C ARG A 285 18.68 -8.47 -0.59
N GLY A 286 18.08 -9.13 0.42
CA GLY A 286 18.38 -8.86 1.83
C GLY A 286 18.04 -7.42 2.29
N GLY A 287 17.17 -6.73 1.56
CA GLY A 287 16.79 -5.33 1.81
C GLY A 287 17.51 -4.31 0.93
N LYS A 288 18.56 -4.71 0.19
CA LYS A 288 19.30 -3.79 -0.69
C LYS A 288 18.42 -3.17 -1.76
N PHE A 289 17.46 -3.94 -2.30
CA PHE A 289 16.50 -3.46 -3.30
C PHE A 289 15.71 -2.24 -2.80
N LEU A 290 15.21 -2.26 -1.57
CA LEU A 290 14.50 -1.13 -0.96
C LEU A 290 15.47 -0.01 -0.55
N TRP A 291 16.65 -0.37 -0.04
CA TRP A 291 17.62 0.60 0.44
C TRP A 291 18.15 1.52 -0.65
N GLU A 292 18.41 1.00 -1.84
CA GLU A 292 18.79 1.76 -3.04
C GLU A 292 17.76 2.83 -3.42
N GLN A 293 16.48 2.58 -3.17
CA GLN A 293 15.41 3.55 -3.38
C GLN A 293 15.49 4.68 -2.35
N PHE A 294 15.74 4.38 -1.07
CA PHE A 294 15.99 5.43 -0.06
C PHE A 294 17.22 6.28 -0.39
N GLN A 295 18.28 5.68 -0.94
CA GLN A 295 19.43 6.43 -1.42
C GLN A 295 19.06 7.40 -2.55
N ALA A 296 18.30 6.95 -3.52
CA ALA A 296 17.83 7.80 -4.62
C ALA A 296 16.98 8.97 -4.10
N LEU A 297 16.07 8.73 -3.16
CA LEU A 297 15.23 9.77 -2.54
C LEU A 297 16.07 10.77 -1.73
N SER A 298 17.04 10.29 -0.97
CA SER A 298 17.95 11.15 -0.20
C SER A 298 18.74 12.10 -1.11
N LYS A 299 19.30 11.60 -2.21
CA LYS A 299 20.01 12.42 -3.21
C LYS A 299 19.11 13.49 -3.83
N LEU A 300 17.84 13.22 -3.95
CA LEU A 300 16.83 14.17 -4.42
C LEU A 300 16.33 15.11 -3.31
N GLY A 301 16.76 14.96 -2.05
CA GLY A 301 16.32 15.79 -0.93
C GLY A 301 14.83 15.60 -0.58
N VAL A 302 14.27 14.44 -0.89
CA VAL A 302 12.88 14.08 -0.56
C VAL A 302 12.79 13.66 0.91
N ASN A 303 11.76 14.11 1.61
CA ASN A 303 11.55 13.83 3.03
C ASN A 303 10.28 12.99 3.30
N SER A 304 9.52 12.66 2.28
CA SER A 304 8.28 11.86 2.35
C SER A 304 8.30 10.76 1.30
N VAL A 305 7.86 9.57 1.67
CA VAL A 305 7.78 8.42 0.77
C VAL A 305 6.62 7.53 1.18
N CYS A 306 5.87 7.02 0.20
CA CYS A 306 4.95 5.92 0.39
C CYS A 306 5.71 4.61 0.21
N VAL A 307 5.69 3.71 1.20
CA VAL A 307 6.26 2.36 1.06
C VAL A 307 5.13 1.38 0.79
N ALA A 308 5.10 0.86 -0.41
CA ALA A 308 4.11 -0.11 -0.83
C ALA A 308 4.65 -1.54 -0.64
N MET A 309 4.04 -2.34 0.31
CA MET A 309 2.97 -1.92 1.21
C MET A 309 3.21 -2.50 2.61
N PHE A 310 2.48 -2.03 3.62
CA PHE A 310 2.67 -2.55 4.97
C PHE A 310 2.30 -4.03 5.07
N ASP A 311 1.15 -4.43 4.51
CA ASP A 311 0.56 -5.77 4.67
C ASP A 311 0.03 -6.40 3.36
N GLU A 312 0.53 -5.97 2.19
CA GLU A 312 0.16 -6.60 0.93
C GLU A 312 0.94 -7.90 0.72
N VAL A 313 0.23 -9.01 0.83
CA VAL A 313 0.78 -10.35 0.76
C VAL A 313 0.53 -11.06 -0.58
N ASP A 314 -0.51 -10.68 -1.34
CA ASP A 314 -0.82 -11.26 -2.64
C ASP A 314 0.21 -10.86 -3.72
N GLU A 315 0.83 -9.69 -3.55
CA GLU A 315 1.91 -9.16 -4.41
C GLU A 315 3.30 -9.36 -3.79
N GLY A 316 3.39 -9.98 -2.63
CA GLY A 316 4.67 -10.21 -1.97
C GLY A 316 5.42 -8.94 -1.58
N THR A 317 4.75 -7.80 -1.42
CA THR A 317 5.35 -6.51 -1.09
C THR A 317 5.32 -6.17 0.40
N ALA A 318 4.70 -7.00 1.24
CA ALA A 318 4.55 -6.71 2.66
C ALA A 318 5.89 -6.44 3.37
N ILE A 319 5.87 -5.47 4.31
CA ILE A 319 7.00 -5.15 5.20
C ILE A 319 6.75 -5.52 6.66
N PHE A 320 5.52 -5.95 7.01
CA PHE A 320 5.20 -6.43 8.36
C PHE A 320 5.98 -7.70 8.71
N LYS A 321 5.82 -8.25 9.92
CA LYS A 321 6.60 -9.43 10.36
C LYS A 321 6.19 -10.69 9.59
N VAL A 322 7.14 -11.27 8.85
CA VAL A 322 6.98 -12.45 8.01
C VAL A 322 7.78 -13.63 8.56
N SER A 323 7.19 -14.82 8.49
CA SER A 323 7.84 -16.06 8.90
C SER A 323 8.88 -16.51 7.87
N ASN A 324 10.08 -16.89 8.37
CA ASN A 324 11.08 -17.58 7.55
C ASN A 324 10.87 -19.10 7.47
N THR A 325 9.89 -19.61 8.23
CA THR A 325 9.50 -21.02 8.25
C THR A 325 8.01 -21.16 7.90
N PRO A 326 7.60 -20.73 6.69
CA PRO A 326 6.21 -20.84 6.26
C PRO A 326 5.80 -22.30 6.09
N PRO A 327 4.48 -22.60 5.96
CA PRO A 327 4.01 -23.95 5.69
C PRO A 327 4.62 -24.56 4.43
N MET A 328 4.77 -25.91 4.45
CA MET A 328 5.42 -26.65 3.38
C MET A 328 4.50 -26.97 2.17
N GLN A 329 3.20 -26.66 2.26
CA GLN A 329 2.21 -27.06 1.27
C GLN A 329 2.13 -26.13 0.05
N ALA A 330 2.83 -24.99 0.08
CA ALA A 330 2.90 -24.05 -1.02
C ALA A 330 4.26 -23.33 -1.03
N HIS A 331 4.53 -22.56 -2.08
CA HIS A 331 5.69 -21.69 -2.15
C HIS A 331 5.37 -20.33 -1.51
N PHE A 332 6.31 -19.83 -0.69
CA PHE A 332 6.20 -18.51 -0.08
C PHE A 332 7.52 -17.74 -0.19
N VAL A 333 7.40 -16.44 -0.41
CA VAL A 333 8.51 -15.50 -0.27
C VAL A 333 8.77 -15.25 1.21
N THR A 334 10.03 -15.31 1.62
CA THR A 334 10.46 -15.05 3.00
C THR A 334 11.38 -13.84 3.08
N TYR A 335 11.89 -13.55 4.27
CA TYR A 335 12.96 -12.56 4.45
C TYR A 335 14.37 -13.17 4.35
N GLU A 336 14.50 -14.30 3.66
CA GLU A 336 15.80 -14.92 3.33
C GLU A 336 16.65 -15.25 4.58
N GLY A 337 15.98 -15.62 5.69
CA GLY A 337 16.63 -15.90 6.99
C GLY A 337 16.94 -14.68 7.85
N LEU A 338 16.64 -13.48 7.37
CA LEU A 338 16.73 -12.25 8.17
C LEU A 338 15.62 -12.20 9.24
N PRO A 339 15.79 -11.44 10.34
CA PRO A 339 14.74 -11.31 11.36
C PRO A 339 13.37 -10.94 10.79
N SER A 340 12.30 -11.46 11.39
CA SER A 340 10.92 -11.23 10.91
C SER A 340 10.54 -9.75 10.86
N ASP A 341 11.18 -8.90 11.67
CA ASP A 341 10.99 -7.44 11.74
C ASP A 341 11.95 -6.63 10.83
N TRP A 342 12.78 -7.32 10.03
CA TRP A 342 13.84 -6.68 9.26
C TRP A 342 13.37 -5.51 8.41
N TYR A 343 12.29 -5.67 7.67
CA TYR A 343 11.79 -4.61 6.77
C TYR A 343 11.13 -3.47 7.51
N LEU A 344 10.53 -3.71 8.68
CA LEU A 344 10.05 -2.64 9.56
C LEU A 344 11.20 -1.77 10.04
N ARG A 345 12.31 -2.40 10.48
CA ARG A 345 13.54 -1.70 10.92
C ARG A 345 14.18 -0.94 9.77
N LEU A 346 14.24 -1.56 8.59
CA LEU A 346 14.82 -0.95 7.39
C LEU A 346 14.05 0.30 6.94
N VAL A 347 12.72 0.22 6.89
CA VAL A 347 11.85 1.35 6.56
C VAL A 347 11.98 2.45 7.62
N GLY A 348 11.99 2.09 8.89
CA GLY A 348 12.16 3.05 9.98
C GLY A 348 13.47 3.83 9.89
N GLU A 349 14.58 3.14 9.60
CA GLU A 349 15.87 3.79 9.45
C GLU A 349 15.94 4.65 8.18
N GLY A 350 15.47 4.13 7.05
CA GLY A 350 15.43 4.90 5.79
C GLY A 350 14.61 6.18 5.92
N THR A 351 13.40 6.09 6.45
CA THR A 351 12.54 7.27 6.64
C THR A 351 13.07 8.23 7.70
N ARG A 352 13.76 7.72 8.76
CA ARG A 352 14.44 8.58 9.73
C ARG A 352 15.52 9.45 9.08
N LEU A 353 16.34 8.86 8.22
CA LEU A 353 17.39 9.58 7.50
C LEU A 353 16.80 10.64 6.56
N LEU A 354 15.74 10.29 5.81
CA LEU A 354 15.04 11.25 4.92
C LEU A 354 14.46 12.44 5.72
N ARG A 355 13.76 12.19 6.84
CA ARG A 355 13.21 13.26 7.69
C ARG A 355 14.29 14.19 8.24
N GLN A 356 15.43 13.63 8.59
CA GLN A 356 16.58 14.41 9.10
C GLN A 356 17.39 15.06 8.01
N LYS A 357 17.01 14.88 6.74
CA LYS A 357 17.78 15.35 5.55
C LYS A 357 19.21 14.88 5.57
N GLN A 358 19.44 13.67 6.09
CA GLN A 358 20.75 13.02 6.10
C GLN A 358 20.93 12.20 4.84
N GLU A 359 22.17 12.10 4.37
CA GLU A 359 22.52 11.20 3.29
C GLU A 359 22.28 9.74 3.71
N VAL A 360 21.59 8.99 2.87
CA VAL A 360 21.40 7.55 3.05
C VAL A 360 22.68 6.84 2.59
N PRO A 361 23.42 6.16 3.49
CA PRO A 361 24.70 5.55 3.16
C PRO A 361 24.55 4.41 2.15
N ALA A 362 25.64 4.08 1.45
CA ALA A 362 25.66 3.00 0.46
C ALA A 362 25.33 1.63 1.10
N GLU A 363 25.89 1.36 2.27
CA GLU A 363 25.62 0.14 3.03
C GLU A 363 24.47 0.37 4.01
N ILE A 364 23.65 -0.66 4.24
CA ILE A 364 22.58 -0.64 5.23
C ILE A 364 23.21 -0.49 6.63
N PRO A 365 22.90 0.60 7.39
CA PRO A 365 23.62 0.88 8.65
C PRO A 365 23.13 0.06 9.85
N ILE A 366 22.03 -0.65 9.71
CA ILE A 366 21.49 -1.53 10.75
C ILE A 366 21.91 -2.98 10.49
N LYS A 367 22.05 -3.76 11.57
CA LYS A 367 22.39 -5.19 11.45
C LYS A 367 21.14 -6.04 11.59
N PRO A 368 21.09 -7.22 10.95
CA PRO A 368 20.04 -8.21 11.16
C PRO A 368 19.86 -8.63 12.62
#